data_207fdf165edf7fb58fb474df2c06f384
#
_entry.id   207fdf165edf7fb58fb474df2c06f384
#
_cell.length_a   1.000
_cell.length_b   1.000
_cell.length_c   1.000
_cell.angle_alpha   90.00
_cell.angle_beta   90.00
_cell.angle_gamma   90.00
#
_symmetry.space_group_name_H-M   'P 1'
#
loop_
_entity.id
_entity.type
_entity.pdbx_description
1 polymer ?
#
loop_
_entity_poly.entity_id
_entity_poly.type
_entity_poly.pdbx_seq_one_letter_code
_entity_poly.pdbx_strand_id
1 'polypeptide(L)'
;RVSLRGKEIALTLSERRQVSSYFDIVQDDSGSPYMVSFVRGIALLRLVLMNKGTAFTDEERVELGLDGLLPSQVCSLEEQITRAYNSFKRQPNALSKYQFLRGLQERQEILFYALTNEHLEEMMPVIYTPTVGDAVANFSSLYENPRGLSVSPQNVTRLDGLLAQYPLADTRLIVATDSSAILGIGDQG
;
A
#
# COMPACT_ATOMS: atom_id res chain seq x y z
N ARG A 1 -8.19 12.62 -1.97
CA ARG A 1 -8.62 13.30 -0.74
C ARG A 1 -8.95 12.27 0.32
N VAL A 2 -8.62 12.54 1.58
CA VAL A 2 -8.98 11.72 2.75
C VAL A 2 -9.78 12.62 3.69
N SER A 3 -10.95 12.16 4.15
CA SER A 3 -11.83 12.88 5.07
C SER A 3 -12.31 11.98 6.19
N LEU A 4 -12.79 12.55 7.30
CA LEU A 4 -13.40 11.78 8.39
C LEU A 4 -14.89 11.55 8.16
N ARG A 5 -15.40 10.43 8.71
CA ARG A 5 -16.81 10.15 8.84
C ARG A 5 -17.40 11.09 9.92
N GLY A 6 -17.97 12.22 9.54
CA GLY A 6 -18.55 13.16 10.50
C GLY A 6 -19.12 14.43 9.90
N LYS A 7 -18.72 14.78 8.69
CA LYS A 7 -19.51 15.70 7.87
C LYS A 7 -20.57 14.84 7.19
N GLU A 8 -21.84 15.08 7.48
CA GLU A 8 -22.98 14.43 6.86
C GLU A 8 -22.87 14.50 5.33
N ILE A 9 -22.26 13.48 4.75
CA ILE A 9 -22.54 13.13 3.38
C ILE A 9 -23.75 12.21 3.52
N ALA A 10 -24.93 12.75 3.24
CA ALA A 10 -26.18 12.00 3.19
C ALA A 10 -26.18 11.02 2.01
N LEU A 11 -25.22 10.09 2.02
CA LEU A 11 -25.24 8.92 1.15
C LEU A 11 -26.14 7.89 1.83
N THR A 12 -27.16 7.45 1.12
CA THR A 12 -27.99 6.33 1.55
C THR A 12 -27.11 5.10 1.77
N LEU A 13 -27.40 4.29 2.79
CA LEU A 13 -26.64 3.08 3.12
C LEU A 13 -26.50 2.09 1.95
N SER A 14 -27.37 2.19 0.93
CA SER A 14 -27.34 1.37 -0.29
C SER A 14 -26.24 1.75 -1.28
N GLU A 15 -25.64 2.92 -1.17
CA GLU A 15 -24.59 3.42 -2.07
C GLU A 15 -23.17 3.26 -1.50
N ARG A 16 -23.05 2.70 -0.29
CA ARG A 16 -21.78 2.49 0.39
C ARG A 16 -21.30 1.07 0.15
N ARG A 17 -20.21 0.96 -0.57
CA ARG A 17 -19.44 -0.28 -0.65
C ARG A 17 -18.35 -0.22 0.41
N GLN A 18 -18.55 -0.87 1.54
CA GLN A 18 -17.51 -0.98 2.56
C GLN A 18 -16.34 -1.76 2.00
N VAL A 19 -15.23 -1.09 1.74
CA VAL A 19 -14.02 -1.66 1.15
C VAL A 19 -13.11 -2.23 2.24
N SER A 20 -13.10 -1.61 3.42
CA SER A 20 -12.24 -2.00 4.54
C SER A 20 -12.88 -1.65 5.89
N SER A 21 -12.44 -2.30 6.97
CA SER A 21 -12.77 -1.92 8.34
C SER A 21 -12.20 -0.54 8.75
N TYR A 22 -11.28 0.02 7.96
CA TYR A 22 -10.56 1.25 8.29
C TYR A 22 -10.97 2.45 7.45
N PHE A 23 -11.57 2.22 6.29
CA PHE A 23 -11.98 3.28 5.36
C PHE A 23 -13.03 2.80 4.36
N ASP A 24 -13.74 3.77 3.77
CA ASP A 24 -14.57 3.58 2.57
C ASP A 24 -14.01 4.40 1.41
N ILE A 25 -14.37 4.00 0.19
CA ILE A 25 -14.17 4.81 -1.01
C ILE A 25 -15.53 5.33 -1.45
N VAL A 26 -15.66 6.64 -1.54
CA VAL A 26 -16.88 7.33 -1.97
C VAL A 26 -16.57 8.27 -3.13
N GLN A 27 -17.60 8.71 -3.85
CA GLN A 27 -17.46 9.70 -4.90
C GLN A 27 -18.01 11.05 -4.41
N ASP A 28 -17.39 12.15 -4.82
CA ASP A 28 -17.91 13.48 -4.64
C ASP A 28 -18.95 13.82 -5.72
N ASP A 29 -19.53 15.02 -5.65
CA ASP A 29 -20.55 15.50 -6.60
C ASP A 29 -20.06 15.56 -8.06
N SER A 30 -18.76 15.55 -8.28
CA SER A 30 -18.14 15.48 -9.62
C SER A 30 -17.91 14.04 -10.11
N GLY A 31 -18.19 13.03 -9.28
CA GLY A 31 -17.90 11.63 -9.53
C GLY A 31 -16.43 11.24 -9.23
N SER A 32 -15.62 12.16 -8.65
CA SER A 32 -14.23 11.89 -8.32
C SER A 32 -14.13 11.06 -7.03
N PRO A 33 -13.37 9.94 -7.02
CA PRO A 33 -13.25 9.10 -5.84
C PRO A 33 -12.39 9.76 -4.76
N TYR A 34 -12.79 9.60 -3.50
CA TYR A 34 -11.98 9.95 -2.33
C TYR A 34 -12.16 8.95 -1.19
N MET A 35 -11.22 8.92 -0.25
CA MET A 35 -11.28 8.00 0.89
C MET A 35 -11.88 8.70 2.12
N VAL A 36 -12.78 7.99 2.80
CA VAL A 36 -13.32 8.38 4.11
C VAL A 36 -12.73 7.49 5.17
N SER A 37 -11.96 8.08 6.08
CA SER A 37 -11.26 7.35 7.14
C SER A 37 -12.16 7.12 8.35
N PHE A 38 -12.04 5.92 8.95
CA PHE A 38 -12.65 5.61 10.26
C PHE A 38 -11.62 5.70 11.40
N VAL A 39 -10.35 5.96 11.08
CA VAL A 39 -9.24 6.12 12.02
C VAL A 39 -8.59 7.49 11.90
N ARG A 40 -7.93 7.95 12.97
CA ARG A 40 -7.30 9.27 13.10
C ARG A 40 -5.88 9.17 13.66
N GLY A 41 -5.17 10.29 13.58
CA GLY A 41 -3.89 10.47 14.22
C GLY A 41 -2.85 9.46 13.76
N ILE A 42 -2.03 9.01 14.69
CA ILE A 42 -0.92 8.07 14.38
C ILE A 42 -1.40 6.74 13.77
N ALA A 43 -2.60 6.28 14.12
CA ALA A 43 -3.16 5.05 13.57
C ALA A 43 -3.41 5.17 12.05
N LEU A 44 -3.90 6.33 11.59
CA LEU A 44 -4.07 6.60 10.16
C LEU A 44 -2.73 6.57 9.42
N LEU A 45 -1.67 7.13 9.98
CA LEU A 45 -0.33 7.12 9.38
C LEU A 45 0.30 5.72 9.29
N ARG A 46 -0.30 4.71 9.95
CA ARG A 46 0.10 3.30 9.84
C ARG A 46 -0.67 2.54 8.75
N LEU A 47 -1.71 3.13 8.18
CA LEU A 47 -2.47 2.54 7.07
C LEU A 47 -1.81 2.91 5.74
N VAL A 48 -1.09 1.98 5.17
CA VAL A 48 -0.22 2.20 3.98
C VAL A 48 -0.95 2.79 2.78
N LEU A 49 -2.23 2.41 2.56
CA LEU A 49 -3.09 2.92 1.48
C LEU A 49 -3.62 4.33 1.76
N MET A 50 -3.63 4.79 3.01
CA MET A 50 -4.19 6.08 3.39
C MET A 50 -3.11 7.10 3.74
N ASN A 51 -1.88 6.65 3.97
CA ASN A 51 -0.78 7.51 4.36
C ASN A 51 -0.26 8.33 3.17
N LYS A 52 -0.67 9.59 3.10
CA LYS A 52 -0.19 10.56 2.12
C LYS A 52 1.16 11.20 2.50
N GLY A 53 1.72 10.85 3.66
CA GLY A 53 2.93 11.48 4.18
C GLY A 53 2.77 12.99 4.33
N THR A 54 3.70 13.76 3.76
CA THR A 54 3.67 15.22 3.82
C THR A 54 2.69 15.86 2.82
N ALA A 55 1.95 15.07 2.02
CA ALA A 55 0.92 15.60 1.10
C ALA A 55 -0.47 15.74 1.74
N PHE A 56 -0.64 15.42 3.02
CA PHE A 56 -1.84 15.85 3.72
C PHE A 56 -1.90 17.38 3.76
N THR A 57 -3.01 17.97 3.29
CA THR A 57 -3.23 19.42 3.34
C THR A 57 -3.42 19.88 4.79
N ASP A 58 -3.32 21.17 5.06
CA ASP A 58 -3.50 21.72 6.41
C ASP A 58 -4.90 21.40 6.95
N GLU A 59 -5.93 21.46 6.10
CA GLU A 59 -7.30 21.12 6.47
C GLU A 59 -7.43 19.62 6.81
N GLU A 60 -6.83 18.74 6.01
CA GLU A 60 -6.82 17.30 6.28
C GLU A 60 -6.05 17.00 7.58
N ARG A 61 -4.96 17.71 7.86
CA ARG A 61 -4.20 17.52 9.11
C ARG A 61 -5.02 17.86 10.35
N VAL A 62 -5.75 18.97 10.31
CA VAL A 62 -6.66 19.33 11.41
C VAL A 62 -7.80 18.32 11.54
N GLU A 63 -8.48 18.01 10.44
CA GLU A 63 -9.61 17.10 10.42
C GLU A 63 -9.24 15.70 10.90
N LEU A 64 -8.09 15.18 10.45
CA LEU A 64 -7.62 13.82 10.73
C LEU A 64 -6.79 13.70 12.02
N GLY A 65 -6.53 14.81 12.73
CA GLY A 65 -5.73 14.82 13.96
C GLY A 65 -4.27 14.51 13.72
N LEU A 66 -3.70 15.05 12.64
CA LEU A 66 -2.30 14.85 12.23
C LEU A 66 -1.39 16.02 12.60
N ASP A 67 -1.93 17.12 13.13
CA ASP A 67 -1.16 18.27 13.57
C ASP A 67 -0.10 17.85 14.61
N GLY A 68 1.13 18.30 14.40
CA GLY A 68 2.28 17.94 15.23
C GLY A 68 2.83 16.53 15.00
N LEU A 69 2.15 15.67 14.22
CA LEU A 69 2.64 14.34 13.85
C LEU A 69 3.44 14.34 12.55
N LEU A 70 3.25 15.34 11.71
CA LEU A 70 3.91 15.50 10.43
C LEU A 70 4.76 16.78 10.43
N PRO A 71 5.85 16.83 9.63
CA PRO A 71 6.57 18.08 9.36
C PRO A 71 5.61 19.16 8.85
N SER A 72 5.81 20.41 9.23
CA SER A 72 4.91 21.53 8.91
C SER A 72 4.76 21.78 7.41
N GLN A 73 5.81 21.52 6.62
CA GLN A 73 5.78 21.72 5.18
C GLN A 73 4.83 20.71 4.51
N VAL A 74 3.84 21.22 3.80
CA VAL A 74 3.01 20.43 2.88
C VAL A 74 3.76 20.27 1.57
N CYS A 75 3.89 19.03 1.08
CA CYS A 75 4.56 18.72 -0.19
C CYS A 75 3.59 17.97 -1.11
N SER A 76 3.61 18.31 -2.38
CA SER A 76 2.81 17.61 -3.38
C SER A 76 3.25 16.16 -3.57
N LEU A 77 2.42 15.35 -4.24
CA LEU A 77 2.79 13.98 -4.60
C LEU A 77 4.02 13.98 -5.53
N GLU A 78 4.08 14.91 -6.48
CA GLU A 78 5.17 15.05 -7.45
C GLU A 78 6.50 15.37 -6.76
N GLU A 79 6.48 16.26 -5.76
CA GLU A 79 7.67 16.56 -4.95
C GLU A 79 8.13 15.34 -4.15
N GLN A 80 7.18 14.54 -3.63
CA GLN A 80 7.48 13.29 -2.94
C GLN A 80 8.06 12.24 -3.91
N ILE A 81 7.51 12.10 -5.12
CA ILE A 81 8.04 11.20 -6.18
C ILE A 81 9.49 11.60 -6.51
N THR A 82 9.74 12.88 -6.76
CA THR A 82 11.08 13.38 -7.06
C THR A 82 12.08 13.04 -5.96
N ARG A 83 11.72 13.23 -4.68
CA ARG A 83 12.59 12.89 -3.54
C ARG A 83 12.81 11.38 -3.42
N ALA A 84 11.75 10.59 -3.60
CA ALA A 84 11.82 9.14 -3.54
C ALA A 84 12.68 8.58 -4.68
N TYR A 85 12.54 9.11 -5.89
CA TYR A 85 13.38 8.74 -7.04
C TYR A 85 14.85 9.06 -6.81
N ASN A 86 15.16 10.24 -6.29
CA ASN A 86 16.54 10.61 -5.94
C ASN A 86 17.11 9.65 -4.86
N SER A 87 16.31 9.21 -3.93
CA SER A 87 16.72 8.24 -2.92
C SER A 87 16.90 6.83 -3.50
N PHE A 88 16.04 6.41 -4.43
CA PHE A 88 16.18 5.17 -5.19
C PHE A 88 17.49 5.15 -6.01
N LYS A 89 17.80 6.23 -6.72
CA LYS A 89 19.04 6.32 -7.51
C LYS A 89 20.32 6.23 -6.68
N ARG A 90 20.29 6.65 -5.43
CA ARG A 90 21.44 6.56 -4.51
C ARG A 90 21.67 5.16 -3.95
N GLN A 91 20.76 4.21 -4.17
CA GLN A 91 20.96 2.85 -3.69
C GLN A 91 22.12 2.16 -4.44
N PRO A 92 23.02 1.46 -3.75
CA PRO A 92 24.28 1.00 -4.33
C PRO A 92 24.14 -0.14 -5.34
N ASN A 93 23.08 -0.94 -5.24
CA ASN A 93 22.87 -2.11 -6.10
C ASN A 93 21.37 -2.43 -6.25
N ALA A 94 21.05 -3.40 -7.12
CA ALA A 94 19.68 -3.78 -7.44
C ALA A 94 18.89 -4.28 -6.21
N LEU A 95 19.52 -5.10 -5.36
CA LEU A 95 18.87 -5.63 -4.15
C LEU A 95 18.56 -4.50 -3.13
N SER A 96 19.46 -3.54 -2.96
CA SER A 96 19.22 -2.36 -2.11
C SER A 96 18.13 -1.46 -2.70
N LYS A 97 18.07 -1.32 -4.03
CA LYS A 97 16.96 -0.65 -4.72
C LYS A 97 15.63 -1.35 -4.48
N TYR A 98 15.61 -2.69 -4.56
CA TYR A 98 14.45 -3.50 -4.25
C TYR A 98 13.98 -3.28 -2.80
N GLN A 99 14.89 -3.37 -1.82
CA GLN A 99 14.56 -3.14 -0.41
C GLN A 99 14.02 -1.73 -0.17
N PHE A 100 14.61 -0.72 -0.82
CA PHE A 100 14.09 0.66 -0.74
C PHE A 100 12.64 0.75 -1.24
N LEU A 101 12.34 0.15 -2.40
CA LEU A 101 10.99 0.14 -2.97
C LEU A 101 10.01 -0.66 -2.12
N ARG A 102 10.42 -1.81 -1.58
CA ARG A 102 9.61 -2.59 -0.65
C ARG A 102 9.28 -1.79 0.62
N GLY A 103 10.30 -1.22 1.25
CA GLY A 103 10.09 -0.37 2.42
C GLY A 103 9.25 0.88 2.13
N LEU A 104 9.28 1.43 0.90
CA LEU A 104 8.37 2.49 0.48
C LEU A 104 6.92 1.97 0.37
N GLN A 105 6.73 0.83 -0.25
CA GLN A 105 5.43 0.17 -0.39
C GLN A 105 4.79 -0.14 0.96
N GLU A 106 5.58 -0.54 1.96
CA GLU A 106 5.11 -0.83 3.32
C GLU A 106 4.79 0.42 4.17
N ARG A 107 5.15 1.61 3.69
CA ARG A 107 4.86 2.88 4.39
C ARG A 107 3.85 3.75 3.67
N GLN A 108 3.94 3.82 2.35
CA GLN A 108 3.19 4.75 1.50
C GLN A 108 2.92 4.09 0.15
N GLU A 109 1.93 3.22 0.09
CA GLU A 109 1.66 2.40 -1.10
C GLU A 109 1.27 3.25 -2.31
N ILE A 110 0.55 4.34 -2.12
CA ILE A 110 0.21 5.28 -3.21
C ILE A 110 1.48 5.90 -3.82
N LEU A 111 2.41 6.35 -2.98
CA LEU A 111 3.68 6.92 -3.45
C LEU A 111 4.54 5.86 -4.17
N PHE A 112 4.55 4.61 -3.67
CA PHE A 112 5.24 3.51 -4.34
C PHE A 112 4.71 3.28 -5.76
N TYR A 113 3.38 3.18 -5.93
CA TYR A 113 2.79 2.97 -7.25
C TYR A 113 2.96 4.18 -8.17
N ALA A 114 2.83 5.40 -7.65
CA ALA A 114 3.03 6.61 -8.44
C ALA A 114 4.48 6.71 -8.95
N LEU A 115 5.46 6.49 -8.08
CA LEU A 115 6.88 6.44 -8.42
C LEU A 115 7.19 5.34 -9.44
N THR A 116 6.68 4.13 -9.21
CA THR A 116 6.93 2.99 -10.10
C THR A 116 6.31 3.22 -11.47
N ASN A 117 5.11 3.79 -11.54
CA ASN A 117 4.44 4.09 -12.80
C ASN A 117 5.18 5.16 -13.62
N GLU A 118 5.74 6.18 -12.96
CA GLU A 118 6.51 7.25 -13.64
C GLU A 118 7.86 6.74 -14.18
N HIS A 119 8.47 5.75 -13.50
CA HIS A 119 9.79 5.20 -13.85
C HIS A 119 9.73 3.69 -14.14
N LEU A 120 8.65 3.23 -14.81
CA LEU A 120 8.32 1.82 -14.95
C LEU A 120 9.43 1.00 -15.60
N GLU A 121 10.00 1.48 -16.70
CA GLU A 121 11.05 0.77 -17.43
C GLU A 121 12.31 0.53 -16.57
N GLU A 122 12.72 1.51 -15.77
CA GLU A 122 13.88 1.39 -14.89
C GLU A 122 13.58 0.49 -13.67
N MET A 123 12.35 0.54 -13.14
CA MET A 123 12.01 -0.13 -11.89
C MET A 123 11.52 -1.56 -12.07
N MET A 124 10.99 -1.94 -13.25
CA MET A 124 10.52 -3.30 -13.51
C MET A 124 11.59 -4.37 -13.27
N PRO A 125 12.83 -4.27 -13.75
CA PRO A 125 13.86 -5.27 -13.47
C PRO A 125 14.31 -5.28 -12.00
N VAL A 126 13.98 -4.27 -11.24
CA VAL A 126 14.24 -4.20 -9.79
C VAL A 126 13.13 -4.87 -8.98
N ILE A 127 11.86 -4.58 -9.28
CA ILE A 127 10.71 -5.15 -8.55
C ILE A 127 10.31 -6.54 -9.05
N TYR A 128 10.83 -6.94 -10.21
CA TYR A 128 10.60 -8.26 -10.82
C TYR A 128 11.94 -8.88 -11.22
N THR A 129 11.95 -9.70 -12.30
CA THR A 129 13.17 -10.36 -12.78
C THR A 129 14.15 -9.34 -13.37
N PRO A 130 15.47 -9.43 -13.06
CA PRO A 130 16.14 -10.52 -12.31
C PRO A 130 16.16 -10.35 -10.79
N THR A 131 16.00 -9.16 -10.25
CA THR A 131 16.27 -8.83 -8.84
C THR A 131 15.35 -9.57 -7.86
N VAL A 132 14.10 -9.88 -8.25
CA VAL A 132 13.19 -10.67 -7.42
C VAL A 132 13.74 -12.07 -7.12
N GLY A 133 14.55 -12.66 -8.02
CA GLY A 133 15.23 -13.93 -7.75
C GLY A 133 16.21 -13.83 -6.58
N ASP A 134 17.03 -12.78 -6.56
CA ASP A 134 17.96 -12.51 -5.46
C ASP A 134 17.18 -12.20 -4.16
N ALA A 135 16.07 -11.47 -4.25
CA ALA A 135 15.24 -11.16 -3.11
C ALA A 135 14.61 -12.43 -2.50
N VAL A 136 14.12 -13.36 -3.32
CA VAL A 136 13.58 -14.64 -2.86
C VAL A 136 14.67 -15.51 -2.24
N ALA A 137 15.85 -15.61 -2.85
CA ALA A 137 16.98 -16.33 -2.28
C ALA A 137 17.41 -15.80 -0.90
N ASN A 138 17.15 -14.53 -0.62
CA ASN A 138 17.42 -13.87 0.66
C ASN A 138 16.15 -13.61 1.48
N PHE A 139 15.04 -14.29 1.20
CA PHE A 139 13.71 -13.99 1.75
C PHE A 139 13.69 -13.90 3.28
N SER A 140 14.32 -14.83 3.98
CA SER A 140 14.33 -14.87 5.45
C SER A 140 14.94 -13.63 6.09
N SER A 141 15.88 -12.96 5.41
CA SER A 141 16.51 -11.72 5.89
C SER A 141 15.81 -10.45 5.38
N LEU A 142 14.98 -10.58 4.34
CA LEU A 142 14.28 -9.45 3.71
C LEU A 142 12.80 -9.38 4.02
N TYR A 143 12.27 -10.38 4.75
CA TYR A 143 10.86 -10.42 5.12
C TYR A 143 10.50 -9.22 6.03
N GLU A 144 9.48 -8.48 5.65
CA GLU A 144 8.96 -7.34 6.43
C GLU A 144 7.51 -7.62 6.87
N ASN A 145 6.58 -7.61 5.92
CA ASN A 145 5.15 -7.74 6.18
C ASN A 145 4.47 -8.75 5.22
N PRO A 146 3.42 -9.44 5.67
CA PRO A 146 2.64 -10.32 4.80
C PRO A 146 1.86 -9.50 3.75
N ARG A 147 1.85 -9.96 2.50
CA ARG A 147 1.06 -9.37 1.41
C ARG A 147 0.14 -10.38 0.74
N GLY A 148 -0.31 -11.35 1.50
CA GLY A 148 -1.20 -12.41 1.04
C GLY A 148 -1.53 -13.37 2.17
N LEU A 149 -2.21 -14.45 1.83
CA LEU A 149 -2.54 -15.53 2.75
C LEU A 149 -1.65 -16.74 2.47
N SER A 150 -1.00 -17.25 3.51
CA SER A 150 -0.27 -18.50 3.44
C SER A 150 -1.16 -19.64 3.92
N VAL A 151 -1.52 -20.54 3.00
CA VAL A 151 -2.31 -21.73 3.29
C VAL A 151 -1.37 -22.94 3.32
N SER A 152 -1.50 -23.76 4.35
CA SER A 152 -0.68 -24.96 4.58
C SER A 152 -1.55 -26.13 5.01
N PRO A 153 -1.04 -27.38 5.00
CA PRO A 153 -1.78 -28.54 5.53
C PRO A 153 -2.26 -28.35 6.97
N GLN A 154 -1.56 -27.55 7.77
CA GLN A 154 -1.88 -27.30 9.17
C GLN A 154 -3.07 -26.33 9.35
N ASN A 155 -3.36 -25.47 8.38
CA ASN A 155 -4.38 -24.44 8.52
C ASN A 155 -5.50 -24.49 7.46
N VAL A 156 -5.37 -25.32 6.42
CA VAL A 156 -6.34 -25.41 5.31
C VAL A 156 -7.77 -25.76 5.77
N THR A 157 -7.91 -26.52 6.85
CA THR A 157 -9.24 -26.86 7.42
C THR A 157 -9.96 -25.65 8.03
N ARG A 158 -9.27 -24.52 8.19
CA ARG A 158 -9.79 -23.25 8.71
C ARG A 158 -9.82 -22.16 7.63
N LEU A 159 -9.84 -22.54 6.35
CA LEU A 159 -9.71 -21.62 5.22
C LEU A 159 -10.75 -20.49 5.27
N ASP A 160 -12.01 -20.79 5.57
CA ASP A 160 -13.07 -19.77 5.67
C ASP A 160 -12.73 -18.71 6.73
N GLY A 161 -12.19 -19.13 7.88
CA GLY A 161 -11.73 -18.23 8.93
C GLY A 161 -10.51 -17.40 8.51
N LEU A 162 -9.59 -17.97 7.73
CA LEU A 162 -8.43 -17.25 7.20
C LEU A 162 -8.86 -16.17 6.21
N LEU A 163 -9.77 -16.50 5.30
CA LEU A 163 -10.32 -15.56 4.32
C LEU A 163 -11.08 -14.41 5.00
N ALA A 164 -11.85 -14.72 6.03
CA ALA A 164 -12.61 -13.73 6.80
C ALA A 164 -11.73 -12.73 7.57
N GLN A 165 -10.47 -13.08 7.84
CA GLN A 165 -9.50 -12.17 8.50
C GLN A 165 -8.83 -11.19 7.54
N TYR A 166 -8.96 -11.40 6.23
CA TYR A 166 -8.33 -10.51 5.26
C TYR A 166 -9.04 -9.14 5.26
N PRO A 167 -8.30 -8.03 5.33
CA PRO A 167 -8.89 -6.71 5.61
C PRO A 167 -9.68 -6.09 4.45
N LEU A 168 -9.65 -6.71 3.27
CA LEU A 168 -10.35 -6.20 2.08
C LEU A 168 -11.56 -7.09 1.77
N ALA A 169 -12.75 -6.53 1.94
CA ALA A 169 -14.01 -7.23 1.65
C ALA A 169 -14.30 -7.40 0.15
N ASP A 170 -13.67 -6.58 -0.71
CA ASP A 170 -13.89 -6.56 -2.16
C ASP A 170 -12.68 -7.12 -2.91
N THR A 171 -12.41 -8.40 -2.72
CA THR A 171 -11.39 -9.10 -3.50
C THR A 171 -11.92 -9.43 -4.88
N ARG A 172 -11.33 -8.85 -5.92
CA ARG A 172 -11.72 -9.02 -7.32
C ARG A 172 -10.84 -9.98 -8.10
N LEU A 173 -9.63 -10.21 -7.64
CA LEU A 173 -8.67 -11.12 -8.25
C LEU A 173 -7.87 -11.83 -7.16
N ILE A 174 -7.74 -13.15 -7.31
CA ILE A 174 -6.87 -13.97 -6.47
C ILE A 174 -5.82 -14.63 -7.37
N VAL A 175 -4.55 -14.47 -7.00
CA VAL A 175 -3.44 -15.21 -7.60
C VAL A 175 -3.01 -16.26 -6.59
N ALA A 176 -3.09 -17.53 -6.97
CA ALA A 176 -2.71 -18.65 -6.13
C ALA A 176 -1.54 -19.42 -6.75
N THR A 177 -0.61 -19.85 -5.91
CA THR A 177 0.54 -20.67 -6.33
C THR A 177 0.89 -21.69 -5.25
N ASP A 178 1.37 -22.84 -5.66
CA ASP A 178 2.00 -23.83 -4.80
C ASP A 178 3.54 -23.68 -4.76
N SER A 179 4.05 -22.63 -5.41
CA SER A 179 5.48 -22.29 -5.47
C SER A 179 6.38 -23.33 -6.18
N SER A 180 5.80 -24.30 -6.87
CA SER A 180 6.57 -25.39 -7.49
C SER A 180 7.32 -25.00 -8.77
N ALA A 181 6.77 -24.03 -9.52
CA ALA A 181 7.37 -23.56 -10.77
C ALA A 181 6.95 -22.12 -11.09
N ILE A 182 7.76 -21.16 -10.68
CA ILE A 182 7.49 -19.72 -10.92
C ILE A 182 8.45 -19.22 -12.01
N LEU A 183 7.88 -18.56 -13.03
CA LEU A 183 8.65 -17.96 -14.11
C LEU A 183 9.70 -16.98 -13.55
N GLY A 184 10.96 -17.23 -13.90
CA GLY A 184 12.10 -16.39 -13.50
C GLY A 184 12.80 -16.78 -12.20
N ILE A 185 12.16 -17.60 -11.33
CA ILE A 185 12.77 -18.05 -10.06
C ILE A 185 12.65 -19.56 -9.80
N GLY A 186 11.99 -20.31 -10.70
CA GLY A 186 11.85 -21.77 -10.58
C GLY A 186 11.01 -22.19 -9.37
N ASP A 187 11.54 -23.06 -8.53
CA ASP A 187 10.91 -23.63 -7.33
C ASP A 187 11.21 -22.84 -6.03
N GLN A 188 11.69 -21.62 -6.16
CA GLN A 188 12.05 -20.77 -5.01
C GLN A 188 10.89 -19.89 -4.51
N GLY A 189 9.70 -20.09 -5.01
CA GLY A 189 8.55 -19.26 -4.64
C GLY A 189 7.97 -19.53 -3.25
#